data_143fd08578c575180021dadb0d02cbea
#
_entry.id   143fd08578c575180021dadb0d02cbea
#
_cell.length_a   1.000
_cell.length_b   1.000
_cell.length_c   1.000
_cell.angle_alpha   90.00
_cell.angle_beta   90.00
_cell.angle_gamma   90.00
#
_symmetry.space_group_name_H-M   'P 1'
#
loop_
_entity.id
_entity.type
_entity.pdbx_description
1 polymer ?
#
loop_
_entity_poly.entity_id
_entity_poly.type
_entity_poly.pdbx_seq_one_letter_code
_entity_poly.pdbx_strand_id
1 'polypeptide(L)'
;MTRNITRLTLSIAATFILAAGVQAADNWIRLASRPGSKVSMDGTSSIHDWTVEGAIIRGSFEVEPEFLTDKTLKSVKSLTTKEVNPKAELAIPVRSLKSGKQKMDEIMLEAMKSAEHKDIVFKLKEMVLKGDVAASGAAKFDTKGELTVAGVTKPCDMEVSLERVDATKVKFIGMHKLKMTDFGIAPPSPEIPGMDRIKTGDDLVIKFEWLVAPAK
;
A
#
# COMPACT_ATOMS: atom_id res chain seq x y z
N MET A 1 -24.53 49.81 69.86
CA MET A 1 -23.77 48.53 69.83
C MET A 1 -23.96 47.92 68.44
N THR A 2 -23.06 48.18 67.50
CA THR A 2 -23.10 47.72 66.12
C THR A 2 -21.83 46.92 65.87
N ARG A 3 -21.95 45.61 65.68
CA ARG A 3 -20.81 44.70 65.41
C ARG A 3 -20.60 44.61 63.92
N ASN A 4 -19.46 45.13 63.43
CA ASN A 4 -18.99 44.97 62.09
C ASN A 4 -18.40 43.52 61.91
N ILE A 5 -18.96 42.79 60.97
CA ILE A 5 -18.42 41.48 60.55
C ILE A 5 -17.68 41.71 59.25
N THR A 6 -16.34 41.69 59.32
CA THR A 6 -15.43 41.74 58.15
C THR A 6 -15.43 40.36 57.49
N ARG A 7 -15.95 40.26 56.26
CA ARG A 7 -15.88 39.06 55.45
C ARG A 7 -14.50 39.01 54.75
N LEU A 8 -13.71 38.03 55.12
CA LEU A 8 -12.43 37.70 54.49
C LEU A 8 -12.73 36.83 53.24
N THR A 9 -12.56 37.39 52.06
CA THR A 9 -12.68 36.61 50.80
C THR A 9 -11.34 36.00 50.45
N LEU A 10 -11.26 34.67 50.52
CA LEU A 10 -10.10 33.87 50.15
C LEU A 10 -10.15 33.62 48.64
N SER A 11 -9.32 34.36 47.88
CA SER A 11 -9.16 34.12 46.43
C SER A 11 -8.18 32.96 46.20
N ILE A 12 -8.73 31.82 45.74
CA ILE A 12 -7.92 30.71 45.28
C ILE A 12 -7.54 30.99 43.83
N ALA A 13 -6.29 31.35 43.58
CA ALA A 13 -5.74 31.42 42.25
C ALA A 13 -5.43 30.00 41.77
N ALA A 14 -6.24 29.47 40.90
CA ALA A 14 -5.96 28.20 40.22
C ALA A 14 -4.92 28.45 39.12
N THR A 15 -3.67 28.02 39.37
CA THR A 15 -2.60 28.04 38.39
C THR A 15 -2.84 26.88 37.41
N PHE A 16 -3.37 27.16 36.23
CA PHE A 16 -3.41 26.22 35.12
C PHE A 16 -2.00 26.07 34.56
N ILE A 17 -1.33 24.96 34.89
CA ILE A 17 -0.10 24.54 34.22
C ILE A 17 -0.54 23.98 32.86
N LEU A 18 -0.42 24.78 31.79
CA LEU A 18 -0.49 24.30 30.43
C LEU A 18 0.72 23.39 30.21
N ALA A 19 0.55 22.07 30.33
CA ALA A 19 1.51 21.13 29.80
C ALA A 19 1.49 21.25 28.28
N ALA A 20 2.39 22.09 27.74
CA ALA A 20 2.70 22.06 26.32
C ALA A 20 3.31 20.69 26.02
N GLY A 21 2.47 19.76 25.57
CA GLY A 21 2.95 18.52 24.98
C GLY A 21 3.84 18.88 23.80
N VAL A 22 5.14 18.70 23.96
CA VAL A 22 6.08 18.70 22.84
C VAL A 22 5.66 17.51 22.00
N GLN A 23 4.81 17.74 20.99
CA GLN A 23 4.67 16.82 19.87
C GLN A 23 6.04 16.81 19.21
N ALA A 24 6.80 15.74 19.40
CA ALA A 24 7.95 15.45 18.57
C ALA A 24 7.39 15.43 17.14
N ALA A 25 7.78 16.39 16.32
CA ALA A 25 7.49 16.38 14.90
C ALA A 25 8.05 15.06 14.40
N ASP A 26 7.18 14.16 13.90
CA ASP A 26 7.58 12.90 13.29
C ASP A 26 8.52 13.25 12.13
N ASN A 27 9.83 13.14 12.37
CA ASN A 27 10.88 13.43 11.38
C ASN A 27 10.94 12.24 10.39
N TRP A 28 9.82 11.94 9.75
CA TRP A 28 9.71 10.85 8.80
C TRP A 28 10.23 11.29 7.43
N ILE A 29 10.96 10.39 6.79
CA ILE A 29 11.36 10.57 5.40
C ILE A 29 10.26 10.00 4.50
N ARG A 30 10.10 10.64 3.35
CA ARG A 30 9.22 10.20 2.29
C ARG A 30 10.01 9.63 1.13
N LEU A 31 9.80 8.34 0.85
CA LEU A 31 10.30 7.68 -0.34
C LEU A 31 9.19 7.68 -1.38
N ALA A 32 9.49 8.14 -2.59
CA ALA A 32 8.54 8.20 -3.70
C ALA A 32 8.86 7.13 -4.74
N SER A 33 7.83 6.68 -5.46
CA SER A 33 7.97 5.77 -6.61
C SER A 33 9.00 6.24 -7.61
N ARG A 34 9.75 5.30 -8.19
CA ARG A 34 10.75 5.54 -9.23
C ARG A 34 10.47 4.68 -10.47
N PRO A 35 10.92 5.10 -11.65
CA PRO A 35 10.92 4.26 -12.85
C PRO A 35 11.65 2.94 -12.60
N GLY A 36 11.16 1.84 -13.19
CA GLY A 36 11.66 0.49 -12.95
C GLY A 36 10.76 -0.35 -12.06
N SER A 37 9.68 0.22 -11.52
CA SER A 37 8.60 -0.55 -10.89
C SER A 37 7.87 -1.40 -11.92
N LYS A 38 7.33 -2.55 -11.49
CA LYS A 38 6.59 -3.50 -12.34
C LYS A 38 5.39 -4.04 -11.57
N VAL A 39 4.34 -4.33 -12.29
CA VAL A 39 3.19 -5.10 -11.80
C VAL A 39 2.76 -6.08 -12.88
N SER A 40 2.42 -7.29 -12.50
CA SER A 40 1.78 -8.27 -13.37
C SER A 40 0.55 -8.87 -12.71
N MET A 41 -0.38 -9.27 -13.53
CA MET A 41 -1.60 -9.96 -13.13
C MET A 41 -1.75 -11.19 -14.02
N ASP A 42 -1.69 -12.37 -13.41
CA ASP A 42 -1.84 -13.66 -14.08
C ASP A 42 -3.23 -14.22 -13.81
N GLY A 43 -3.87 -14.75 -14.84
CA GLY A 43 -5.15 -15.40 -14.77
C GLY A 43 -5.29 -16.52 -15.78
N THR A 44 -6.40 -17.24 -15.73
CA THR A 44 -6.66 -18.40 -16.57
C THR A 44 -7.88 -18.19 -17.46
N SER A 45 -7.98 -18.94 -18.54
CA SER A 45 -9.19 -19.06 -19.32
C SER A 45 -9.36 -20.47 -19.89
N SER A 46 -10.52 -20.74 -20.49
CA SER A 46 -10.82 -22.05 -21.11
C SER A 46 -9.93 -22.38 -22.31
N ILE A 47 -9.17 -21.42 -22.84
CA ILE A 47 -8.30 -21.61 -24.01
C ILE A 47 -6.80 -21.50 -23.69
N HIS A 48 -6.40 -20.64 -22.78
CA HIS A 48 -5.01 -20.50 -22.32
C HIS A 48 -4.93 -19.59 -21.07
N ASP A 49 -3.83 -19.69 -20.36
CA ASP A 49 -3.45 -18.73 -19.32
C ASP A 49 -3.08 -17.38 -19.96
N TRP A 50 -3.22 -16.32 -19.20
CA TRP A 50 -2.94 -14.98 -19.69
C TRP A 50 -2.25 -14.14 -18.62
N THR A 51 -1.47 -13.17 -19.08
CA THR A 51 -0.78 -12.19 -18.22
C THR A 51 -1.06 -10.79 -18.73
N VAL A 52 -1.25 -9.87 -17.78
CA VAL A 52 -1.31 -8.43 -18.01
C VAL A 52 -0.18 -7.79 -17.24
N GLU A 53 0.55 -6.86 -17.85
CA GLU A 53 1.69 -6.20 -17.24
C GLU A 53 1.54 -4.68 -17.23
N GLY A 54 2.18 -4.02 -16.26
CA GLY A 54 2.28 -2.59 -16.14
C GLY A 54 3.63 -2.18 -15.54
N ALA A 55 4.11 -1.00 -15.95
CA ALA A 55 5.38 -0.44 -15.47
C ALA A 55 5.16 0.80 -14.57
N ILE A 56 3.92 1.12 -14.23
CA ILE A 56 3.58 2.32 -13.48
C ILE A 56 2.95 1.95 -12.15
N ILE A 57 3.72 2.16 -11.08
CA ILE A 57 3.22 2.17 -9.71
C ILE A 57 3.54 3.56 -9.15
N ARG A 58 2.53 4.35 -8.82
CA ARG A 58 2.64 5.67 -8.20
C ARG A 58 2.44 5.52 -6.71
N GLY A 59 3.08 6.36 -5.91
CA GLY A 59 2.86 6.38 -4.48
C GLY A 59 4.06 6.81 -3.68
N SER A 60 3.92 6.70 -2.37
CA SER A 60 4.99 7.01 -1.42
C SER A 60 4.97 6.05 -0.23
N PHE A 61 6.14 5.92 0.38
CA PHE A 61 6.37 5.21 1.63
C PHE A 61 6.99 6.19 2.62
N GLU A 62 6.35 6.40 3.76
CA GLU A 62 6.83 7.28 4.81
C GLU A 62 7.24 6.43 6.02
N VAL A 63 8.45 6.67 6.49
CA VAL A 63 9.11 5.85 7.52
C VAL A 63 10.18 6.68 8.24
N GLU A 64 10.68 6.23 9.38
CA GLU A 64 11.79 6.88 10.10
C GLU A 64 13.07 6.92 9.24
N PRO A 65 13.94 7.96 9.42
CA PRO A 65 15.19 8.12 8.67
C PRO A 65 16.14 6.92 8.81
N GLU A 66 16.11 6.22 9.94
CA GLU A 66 16.92 5.05 10.25
C GLU A 66 16.69 3.91 9.26
N PHE A 67 15.53 3.88 8.57
CA PHE A 67 15.22 2.92 7.53
C PHE A 67 16.29 2.88 6.41
N LEU A 68 16.89 4.00 6.06
CA LEU A 68 17.95 4.05 5.05
C LEU A 68 19.32 3.73 5.62
N THR A 69 19.59 4.08 6.88
CA THR A 69 20.92 4.02 7.50
C THR A 69 21.16 2.73 8.30
N ASP A 70 20.15 2.24 9.01
CA ASP A 70 20.22 0.97 9.75
C ASP A 70 19.84 -0.21 8.85
N LYS A 71 20.84 -0.92 8.35
CA LYS A 71 20.62 -2.12 7.53
C LYS A 71 19.96 -3.27 8.30
N THR A 72 20.03 -3.26 9.63
CA THR A 72 19.42 -4.30 10.47
C THR A 72 17.94 -4.02 10.75
N LEU A 73 17.46 -2.82 10.48
CA LEU A 73 16.11 -2.30 10.74
C LEU A 73 15.70 -2.33 12.22
N LYS A 74 16.60 -2.66 13.15
CA LYS A 74 16.28 -2.79 14.59
C LYS A 74 15.90 -1.47 15.23
N SER A 75 16.42 -0.35 14.72
CA SER A 75 16.13 1.01 15.18
C SER A 75 14.86 1.62 14.56
N VAL A 76 14.26 0.96 13.54
CA VAL A 76 13.06 1.43 12.85
C VAL A 76 11.82 0.94 13.60
N LYS A 77 11.31 1.77 14.51
CA LYS A 77 10.22 1.40 15.42
C LYS A 77 8.93 1.03 14.67
N SER A 78 8.62 1.75 13.60
CA SER A 78 7.42 1.49 12.80
C SER A 78 7.42 0.11 12.11
N LEU A 79 8.57 -0.55 12.03
CA LEU A 79 8.71 -1.89 11.44
C LEU A 79 8.95 -2.98 12.48
N THR A 80 9.31 -2.62 13.71
CA THR A 80 9.67 -3.55 14.79
C THR A 80 8.67 -3.60 15.93
N THR A 81 7.82 -2.58 16.05
CA THR A 81 6.74 -2.52 17.04
C THR A 81 5.39 -2.35 16.31
N LYS A 82 4.28 -2.56 17.02
CA LYS A 82 2.94 -2.29 16.48
C LYS A 82 2.36 -0.96 16.98
N GLU A 83 3.15 -0.17 17.68
CA GLU A 83 2.71 1.10 18.29
C GLU A 83 2.57 2.19 17.23
N VAL A 84 3.46 2.17 16.24
CA VAL A 84 3.47 3.11 15.11
C VAL A 84 3.67 2.31 13.84
N ASN A 85 2.90 2.61 12.79
CA ASN A 85 3.03 1.94 11.50
C ASN A 85 3.57 2.90 10.45
N PRO A 86 4.42 2.43 9.50
CA PRO A 86 4.82 3.24 8.36
C PRO A 86 3.58 3.55 7.50
N LYS A 87 3.65 4.61 6.72
CA LYS A 87 2.56 4.99 5.83
C LYS A 87 2.93 4.65 4.40
N ALA A 88 2.04 3.96 3.70
CA ALA A 88 2.18 3.76 2.26
C ALA A 88 0.81 3.83 1.59
N GLU A 89 0.78 4.54 0.49
CA GLU A 89 -0.35 4.53 -0.43
C GLU A 89 0.20 4.38 -1.85
N LEU A 90 -0.30 3.38 -2.57
CA LEU A 90 0.10 3.06 -3.94
C LEU A 90 -1.12 3.13 -4.86
N ALA A 91 -0.88 3.60 -6.08
CA ALA A 91 -1.88 3.63 -7.13
C ALA A 91 -1.29 3.10 -8.44
N ILE A 92 -1.99 2.15 -9.05
CA ILE A 92 -1.65 1.58 -10.36
C ILE A 92 -2.73 2.03 -11.33
N PRO A 93 -2.39 2.86 -12.35
CA PRO A 93 -3.37 3.28 -13.34
C PRO A 93 -3.86 2.08 -14.15
N VAL A 94 -5.17 1.80 -14.11
CA VAL A 94 -5.77 0.65 -14.81
C VAL A 94 -5.42 0.66 -16.29
N ARG A 95 -5.40 1.84 -16.93
CA ARG A 95 -5.06 2.02 -18.35
C ARG A 95 -3.59 1.74 -18.69
N SER A 96 -2.70 1.67 -17.68
CA SER A 96 -1.29 1.32 -17.88
C SER A 96 -1.05 -0.19 -17.97
N LEU A 97 -2.02 -0.99 -17.59
CA LEU A 97 -1.98 -2.44 -17.68
C LEU A 97 -2.23 -2.89 -19.12
N LYS A 98 -1.38 -3.80 -19.62
CA LYS A 98 -1.42 -4.27 -21.01
C LYS A 98 -1.20 -5.77 -21.09
N SER A 99 -2.04 -6.44 -21.86
CA SER A 99 -1.90 -7.86 -22.22
C SER A 99 -1.11 -8.07 -23.51
N GLY A 100 -0.80 -7.00 -24.24
CA GLY A 100 -0.27 -7.07 -25.59
C GLY A 100 -1.31 -7.40 -26.67
N LYS A 101 -2.60 -7.55 -26.29
CA LYS A 101 -3.73 -7.83 -27.19
C LYS A 101 -4.80 -6.78 -26.99
N GLN A 102 -5.02 -5.92 -27.96
CA GLN A 102 -5.94 -4.78 -27.86
C GLN A 102 -7.34 -5.20 -27.37
N LYS A 103 -7.91 -6.24 -27.95
CA LYS A 103 -9.27 -6.68 -27.58
C LYS A 103 -9.36 -7.15 -26.13
N MET A 104 -8.35 -7.82 -25.63
CA MET A 104 -8.28 -8.22 -24.23
C MET A 104 -8.12 -7.01 -23.30
N ASP A 105 -7.31 -6.02 -23.69
CA ASP A 105 -7.15 -4.77 -22.95
C ASP A 105 -8.48 -4.01 -22.85
N GLU A 106 -9.27 -3.93 -23.94
CA GLU A 106 -10.59 -3.29 -23.97
C GLU A 106 -11.55 -3.98 -22.98
N ILE A 107 -11.63 -5.32 -23.04
CA ILE A 107 -12.49 -6.14 -22.15
C ILE A 107 -12.09 -5.95 -20.69
N MET A 108 -10.77 -5.96 -20.39
CA MET A 108 -10.26 -5.73 -19.03
C MET A 108 -10.65 -4.33 -18.54
N LEU A 109 -10.44 -3.28 -19.33
CA LEU A 109 -10.75 -1.90 -18.98
C LEU A 109 -12.24 -1.70 -18.69
N GLU A 110 -13.11 -2.37 -19.45
CA GLU A 110 -14.55 -2.38 -19.23
C GLU A 110 -14.92 -3.11 -17.93
N ALA A 111 -14.42 -4.33 -17.75
CA ALA A 111 -14.67 -5.15 -16.57
C ALA A 111 -14.22 -4.44 -15.28
N MET A 112 -13.10 -3.75 -15.31
CA MET A 112 -12.58 -2.94 -14.20
C MET A 112 -13.26 -1.56 -14.07
N LYS A 113 -14.25 -1.23 -14.88
CA LYS A 113 -14.95 0.06 -14.88
C LYS A 113 -13.98 1.25 -14.93
N SER A 114 -12.97 1.16 -15.78
CA SER A 114 -11.82 2.10 -15.82
C SER A 114 -12.19 3.55 -16.16
N ALA A 115 -13.39 3.80 -16.66
CA ALA A 115 -13.92 5.16 -16.88
C ALA A 115 -14.23 5.85 -15.55
N GLU A 116 -14.75 5.12 -14.57
CA GLU A 116 -15.15 5.61 -13.25
C GLU A 116 -14.01 5.40 -12.23
N HIS A 117 -13.35 4.26 -12.27
CA HIS A 117 -12.28 3.84 -11.35
C HIS A 117 -10.95 3.76 -12.09
N LYS A 118 -10.21 4.87 -12.11
CA LYS A 118 -8.99 5.03 -12.92
C LYS A 118 -7.78 4.27 -12.38
N ASP A 119 -7.78 4.00 -11.09
CA ASP A 119 -6.63 3.42 -10.39
C ASP A 119 -7.04 2.22 -9.52
N ILE A 120 -6.16 1.23 -9.45
CA ILE A 120 -6.13 0.25 -8.36
C ILE A 120 -5.35 0.91 -7.24
N VAL A 121 -5.89 0.93 -6.01
CA VAL A 121 -5.27 1.61 -4.87
C VAL A 121 -5.01 0.63 -3.74
N PHE A 122 -3.80 0.64 -3.19
CA PHE A 122 -3.45 -0.06 -1.98
C PHE A 122 -3.07 0.94 -0.88
N LYS A 123 -3.62 0.75 0.32
CA LYS A 123 -3.30 1.54 1.52
C LYS A 123 -2.78 0.63 2.61
N LEU A 124 -1.55 0.85 3.03
CA LEU A 124 -0.93 0.12 4.12
C LEU A 124 -1.59 0.48 5.46
N LYS A 125 -1.82 -0.51 6.30
CA LYS A 125 -2.32 -0.35 7.68
C LYS A 125 -1.29 -0.82 8.72
N GLU A 126 -0.61 -1.92 8.44
CA GLU A 126 0.39 -2.50 9.33
C GLU A 126 1.51 -3.13 8.48
N MET A 127 2.75 -2.98 8.91
CA MET A 127 3.91 -3.62 8.30
C MET A 127 4.91 -3.97 9.41
N VAL A 128 5.15 -5.25 9.62
CA VAL A 128 6.01 -5.75 10.71
C VAL A 128 7.10 -6.63 10.15
N LEU A 129 8.33 -6.40 10.61
CA LEU A 129 9.49 -7.20 10.24
C LEU A 129 9.28 -8.66 10.63
N LYS A 130 9.55 -9.57 9.69
CA LYS A 130 9.42 -11.02 9.84
C LYS A 130 10.80 -11.67 9.84
N GLY A 131 11.18 -12.20 10.99
CA GLY A 131 12.49 -12.84 11.16
C GLY A 131 13.66 -11.85 11.13
N ASP A 132 14.84 -12.37 10.81
CA ASP A 132 16.07 -11.59 10.77
C ASP A 132 16.31 -10.95 9.40
N VAL A 133 16.96 -9.79 9.41
CA VAL A 133 17.42 -9.11 8.20
C VAL A 133 18.70 -9.80 7.71
N ALA A 134 18.76 -10.15 6.43
CA ALA A 134 19.94 -10.75 5.82
C ALA A 134 21.15 -9.79 5.83
N ALA A 135 22.37 -10.32 5.74
CA ALA A 135 23.59 -9.50 5.67
C ALA A 135 23.59 -8.51 4.49
N SER A 136 22.87 -8.83 3.40
CA SER A 136 22.65 -7.95 2.25
C SER A 136 21.72 -6.77 2.57
N GLY A 137 21.04 -6.78 3.73
CA GLY A 137 19.97 -5.86 4.07
C GLY A 137 18.62 -6.23 3.47
N ALA A 138 18.48 -7.43 2.88
CA ALA A 138 17.18 -7.95 2.45
C ALA A 138 16.36 -8.37 3.67
N ALA A 139 15.07 -8.05 3.66
CA ALA A 139 14.15 -8.32 4.76
C ALA A 139 12.79 -8.78 4.25
N LYS A 140 12.04 -9.43 5.12
CA LYS A 140 10.65 -9.82 4.87
C LYS A 140 9.74 -9.17 5.90
N PHE A 141 8.53 -8.87 5.49
CA PHE A 141 7.51 -8.25 6.31
C PHE A 141 6.18 -8.95 6.15
N ASP A 142 5.47 -9.11 7.27
CA ASP A 142 4.03 -9.36 7.22
C ASP A 142 3.31 -8.01 7.12
N THR A 143 2.51 -7.83 6.07
CA THR A 143 1.80 -6.58 5.80
C THR A 143 0.30 -6.79 5.81
N LYS A 144 -0.42 -5.80 6.35
CA LYS A 144 -1.88 -5.70 6.26
C LYS A 144 -2.25 -4.37 5.63
N GLY A 145 -3.21 -4.39 4.76
CA GLY A 145 -3.68 -3.20 4.08
C GLY A 145 -5.09 -3.33 3.54
N GLU A 146 -5.45 -2.35 2.76
CA GLU A 146 -6.72 -2.30 2.02
C GLU A 146 -6.41 -2.16 0.53
N LEU A 147 -6.98 -3.05 -0.26
CA LEU A 147 -6.91 -3.01 -1.72
C LEU A 147 -8.26 -2.57 -2.28
N THR A 148 -8.25 -1.54 -3.11
CA THR A 148 -9.44 -1.04 -3.83
C THR A 148 -9.29 -1.32 -5.31
N VAL A 149 -10.24 -2.07 -5.88
CA VAL A 149 -10.31 -2.39 -7.32
C VAL A 149 -11.74 -2.14 -7.78
N ALA A 150 -11.93 -1.49 -8.91
CA ALA A 150 -13.25 -1.17 -9.48
C ALA A 150 -14.23 -0.54 -8.47
N GLY A 151 -13.72 0.26 -7.52
CA GLY A 151 -14.51 0.93 -6.48
C GLY A 151 -14.82 0.08 -5.26
N VAL A 152 -14.45 -1.20 -5.24
CA VAL A 152 -14.66 -2.09 -4.08
C VAL A 152 -13.38 -2.23 -3.29
N THR A 153 -13.44 -2.04 -1.98
CA THR A 153 -12.30 -2.15 -1.05
C THR A 153 -12.38 -3.44 -0.25
N LYS A 154 -11.27 -4.17 -0.17
CA LYS A 154 -11.12 -5.39 0.61
C LYS A 154 -9.84 -5.37 1.44
N PRO A 155 -9.80 -6.06 2.59
CA PRO A 155 -8.55 -6.35 3.28
C PRO A 155 -7.58 -7.10 2.37
N CYS A 156 -6.29 -6.78 2.48
CA CYS A 156 -5.23 -7.37 1.67
C CYS A 156 -4.01 -7.60 2.54
N ASP A 157 -3.86 -8.84 2.99
CA ASP A 157 -2.73 -9.27 3.81
C ASP A 157 -1.75 -10.04 2.94
N MET A 158 -0.45 -9.71 3.01
CA MET A 158 0.57 -10.36 2.20
C MET A 158 1.94 -10.29 2.85
N GLU A 159 2.82 -11.22 2.46
CA GLU A 159 4.25 -11.10 2.73
C GLU A 159 4.88 -10.20 1.67
N VAL A 160 5.67 -9.22 2.12
CA VAL A 160 6.43 -8.31 1.26
C VAL A 160 7.91 -8.47 1.56
N SER A 161 8.73 -8.66 0.54
CA SER A 161 10.19 -8.65 0.65
C SER A 161 10.75 -7.28 0.28
N LEU A 162 11.83 -6.88 0.95
CA LEU A 162 12.60 -5.70 0.65
C LEU A 162 13.97 -6.09 0.14
N GLU A 163 14.38 -5.47 -0.96
CA GLU A 163 15.75 -5.51 -1.49
C GLU A 163 16.34 -4.11 -1.53
N ARG A 164 17.58 -3.95 -1.07
CA ARG A 164 18.32 -2.72 -1.20
C ARG A 164 19.03 -2.69 -2.54
N VAL A 165 18.62 -1.78 -3.43
CA VAL A 165 19.19 -1.63 -4.77
C VAL A 165 20.49 -0.83 -4.72
N ASP A 166 20.48 0.25 -3.92
CA ASP A 166 21.68 1.06 -3.61
C ASP A 166 21.53 1.73 -2.24
N ALA A 167 22.36 2.71 -1.92
CA ALA A 167 22.33 3.39 -0.63
C ALA A 167 21.01 4.11 -0.32
N THR A 168 20.25 4.48 -1.35
CA THR A 168 19.03 5.29 -1.23
C THR A 168 17.79 4.64 -1.85
N LYS A 169 17.98 3.67 -2.75
CA LYS A 169 16.89 3.00 -3.44
C LYS A 169 16.61 1.64 -2.84
N VAL A 170 15.37 1.38 -2.60
CA VAL A 170 14.87 0.08 -2.15
C VAL A 170 13.75 -0.40 -3.06
N LYS A 171 13.64 -1.71 -3.18
CA LYS A 171 12.61 -2.38 -3.95
C LYS A 171 11.76 -3.23 -3.00
N PHE A 172 10.46 -3.02 -3.00
CA PHE A 172 9.50 -3.88 -2.37
C PHE A 172 8.94 -4.87 -3.39
N ILE A 173 8.89 -6.15 -3.02
CA ILE A 173 8.44 -7.24 -3.88
C ILE A 173 7.36 -8.00 -3.13
N GLY A 174 6.23 -8.21 -3.76
CA GLY A 174 5.12 -8.94 -3.16
C GLY A 174 4.27 -9.67 -4.18
N MET A 175 3.44 -10.57 -3.63
CA MET A 175 2.45 -11.33 -4.38
C MET A 175 1.19 -11.45 -3.55
N HIS A 176 0.03 -11.31 -4.22
CA HIS A 176 -1.26 -11.51 -3.60
C HIS A 176 -2.19 -12.29 -4.53
N LYS A 177 -2.98 -13.21 -3.97
CA LYS A 177 -4.02 -13.94 -4.70
C LYS A 177 -5.38 -13.35 -4.36
N LEU A 178 -6.21 -13.17 -5.35
CA LEU A 178 -7.55 -12.62 -5.18
C LEU A 178 -8.52 -13.23 -6.20
N LYS A 179 -9.82 -13.01 -5.97
CA LYS A 179 -10.89 -13.33 -6.93
C LYS A 179 -11.44 -12.04 -7.52
N MET A 180 -11.74 -12.05 -8.84
CA MET A 180 -12.43 -10.92 -9.49
C MET A 180 -13.79 -10.64 -8.83
N THR A 181 -14.52 -11.70 -8.51
CA THR A 181 -15.85 -11.62 -7.88
C THR A 181 -15.82 -10.96 -6.49
N ASP A 182 -14.71 -11.04 -5.73
CA ASP A 182 -14.55 -10.34 -4.45
C ASP A 182 -14.63 -8.81 -4.61
N PHE A 183 -14.28 -8.30 -5.80
CA PHE A 183 -14.32 -6.88 -6.16
C PHE A 183 -15.52 -6.53 -7.05
N GLY A 184 -16.52 -7.39 -7.11
CA GLY A 184 -17.73 -7.17 -7.90
C GLY A 184 -17.48 -7.16 -9.42
N ILE A 185 -16.39 -7.79 -9.86
CA ILE A 185 -16.04 -7.97 -11.27
C ILE A 185 -16.48 -9.38 -11.69
N ALA A 186 -17.43 -9.47 -12.58
CA ALA A 186 -17.77 -10.75 -13.20
C ALA A 186 -16.63 -11.16 -14.16
N PRO A 187 -16.08 -12.40 -14.04
CA PRO A 187 -15.07 -12.86 -14.97
C PRO A 187 -15.54 -12.74 -16.42
N PRO A 188 -14.83 -12.02 -17.29
CA PRO A 188 -15.25 -11.80 -18.67
C PRO A 188 -15.43 -13.11 -19.43
N SER A 189 -16.50 -13.18 -20.20
CA SER A 189 -16.81 -14.36 -21.01
C SER A 189 -17.15 -13.95 -22.45
N PRO A 190 -16.14 -13.45 -23.22
CA PRO A 190 -16.39 -12.96 -24.55
C PRO A 190 -16.76 -14.07 -25.54
N GLU A 191 -17.62 -13.71 -26.50
CA GLU A 191 -17.96 -14.55 -27.66
C GLU A 191 -17.05 -14.16 -28.82
N ILE A 192 -16.44 -15.17 -29.44
CA ILE A 192 -15.63 -14.99 -30.65
C ILE A 192 -16.32 -15.78 -31.77
N PRO A 193 -16.62 -15.16 -32.93
CA PRO A 193 -17.23 -15.86 -34.03
C PRO A 193 -16.46 -17.13 -34.44
N GLY A 194 -17.15 -18.27 -34.52
CA GLY A 194 -16.54 -19.55 -34.88
C GLY A 194 -15.78 -20.27 -33.76
N MET A 195 -15.86 -19.80 -32.53
CA MET A 195 -15.32 -20.46 -31.35
C MET A 195 -16.38 -20.60 -30.25
N ASP A 196 -16.18 -21.57 -29.36
CA ASP A 196 -16.94 -21.64 -28.12
C ASP A 196 -16.72 -20.42 -27.28
N ARG A 197 -17.71 -20.03 -26.47
CA ARG A 197 -17.58 -18.91 -25.53
C ARG A 197 -16.40 -19.11 -24.60
N ILE A 198 -15.48 -18.15 -24.58
CA ILE A 198 -14.33 -18.17 -23.69
C ILE A 198 -14.81 -17.96 -22.25
N LYS A 199 -14.37 -18.82 -21.35
CA LYS A 199 -14.61 -18.67 -19.90
C LYS A 199 -13.34 -18.25 -19.22
N THR A 200 -13.31 -17.06 -18.64
CA THR A 200 -12.20 -16.57 -17.81
C THR A 200 -12.32 -17.12 -16.39
N GLY A 201 -11.22 -17.57 -15.81
CA GLY A 201 -11.15 -17.98 -14.40
C GLY A 201 -11.31 -16.78 -13.46
N ASP A 202 -11.86 -17.02 -12.28
CA ASP A 202 -12.10 -15.98 -11.26
C ASP A 202 -10.83 -15.63 -10.48
N ASP A 203 -9.95 -16.61 -10.30
CA ASP A 203 -8.72 -16.46 -9.50
C ASP A 203 -7.64 -15.71 -10.28
N LEU A 204 -7.02 -14.74 -9.60
CA LEU A 204 -5.92 -13.93 -10.11
C LEU A 204 -4.72 -14.00 -9.16
N VAL A 205 -3.52 -13.92 -9.74
CA VAL A 205 -2.26 -13.74 -9.00
C VAL A 205 -1.66 -12.40 -9.40
N ILE A 206 -1.60 -11.47 -8.45
CA ILE A 206 -0.95 -10.17 -8.64
C ILE A 206 0.47 -10.27 -8.11
N LYS A 207 1.47 -9.84 -8.90
CA LYS A 207 2.86 -9.71 -8.50
C LYS A 207 3.31 -8.29 -8.72
N PHE A 208 4.13 -7.74 -7.83
CA PHE A 208 4.68 -6.40 -8.00
C PHE A 208 6.13 -6.30 -7.54
N GLU A 209 6.85 -5.40 -8.20
CA GLU A 209 8.12 -4.86 -7.78
C GLU A 209 7.98 -3.33 -7.73
N TRP A 210 8.04 -2.76 -6.54
CA TRP A 210 7.90 -1.33 -6.34
C TRP A 210 9.21 -0.69 -5.94
N LEU A 211 9.79 0.09 -6.83
CA LEU A 211 11.04 0.81 -6.61
C LEU A 211 10.78 2.19 -6.05
N VAL A 212 11.40 2.51 -4.90
CA VAL A 212 11.29 3.80 -4.24
C VAL A 212 12.65 4.38 -3.86
N ALA A 213 12.70 5.70 -3.77
CA ALA A 213 13.86 6.46 -3.28
C ALA A 213 13.38 7.78 -2.65
N PRO A 214 14.21 8.47 -1.86
CA PRO A 214 13.84 9.75 -1.25
C PRO A 214 13.21 10.71 -2.25
N ALA A 215 12.10 11.33 -1.86
CA ALA A 215 11.48 12.39 -2.64
C ALA A 215 12.48 13.57 -2.75
N LYS A 216 12.58 14.16 -3.95
CA LYS A 216 13.38 15.38 -4.14
C LYS A 216 12.64 16.58 -3.56
#